data_fc752af9b81e94197b4be85de1103737
#
_entry.id   fc752af9b81e94197b4be85de1103737
#
_cell.length_a   1.000
_cell.length_b   1.000
_cell.length_c   1.000
_cell.angle_alpha   90.00
_cell.angle_beta   90.00
_cell.angle_gamma   90.00
#
_symmetry.space_group_name_H-M   'P 1'
#
loop_
_entity.id
_entity.type
_entity.pdbx_description
1 polymer ?
#
loop_
_entity_poly.entity_id
_entity_poly.type
_entity_poly.pdbx_seq_one_letter_code
_entity_poly.pdbx_strand_id
1 'polypeptide(L)'
;MNTVFMNGPTWGTEVFIPMEQVIGGQDMLGKGWKMLLECLSIGRSISLPALGTGAGKLASLATGAYAYTREQFGRSISEFEGVQEALEPLAGHAYQMNAARLLTVGMLDRGVRPSVPSALLKYRNTDLMRRAINHAMDVVAGRGVITGPRNFLARAYQAVPIAITVEGANILTRSLMVFGQGAIRCHPYITREIEAARDSDSVRGARAFDGVFYGHMAHTVRNGLRALLLGYAGGRLERVPFKADLEPYYRQLARFSAGFALLTDVTLLSVGGGLKARQRLSGRMADSLVALYYASAVIKFWHDQGYPPEQKPLVEWCLQRNLADLQDALRGAVDNFPVPALRRPLRWLVFPPGHTRLSGPDDTLGRTVAAAIVEDTPLRDALAAGCYRNENPDDSLGRVLNAYRLARETAHIRDRLHAAIRKRDEDELDGIALLMGHQRAELVNWAVGEGIVSEEEREPLLAALTALYDVLRVDAFDPSGLRELAQAAKGKRRVVERPAPQEPLEEPEPYPETGSYAVEERTADADIAEDEESRDPTA
;
A
#
# COMPACT_ATOMS: atom_id res chain seq x y z
N MET A 1 -21.66 10.28 17.54
CA MET A 1 -20.66 10.00 16.50
C MET A 1 -19.79 8.85 16.98
N ASN A 2 -19.66 7.80 16.19
CA ASN A 2 -18.71 6.74 16.51
C ASN A 2 -17.32 7.23 16.11
N THR A 3 -16.40 7.25 17.08
CA THR A 3 -14.99 7.56 16.78
C THR A 3 -14.40 6.42 15.95
N VAL A 4 -13.69 6.77 14.89
CA VAL A 4 -13.02 5.80 14.01
C VAL A 4 -11.84 5.13 14.72
N PHE A 5 -11.27 5.84 15.69
CA PHE A 5 -10.12 5.42 16.48
C PHE A 5 -10.33 5.89 17.92
N MET A 6 -10.35 4.96 18.86
CA MET A 6 -10.71 5.23 20.26
C MET A 6 -9.48 5.30 21.18
N ASN A 7 -8.34 5.65 20.66
CA ASN A 7 -7.17 5.92 21.48
C ASN A 7 -7.17 7.37 21.96
N GLY A 8 -6.74 7.55 23.18
CA GLY A 8 -6.54 8.85 23.79
C GLY A 8 -5.26 8.86 24.61
N PRO A 9 -4.71 10.04 24.92
CA PRO A 9 -3.62 10.16 25.87
C PRO A 9 -4.05 9.66 27.24
N THR A 10 -3.16 8.95 27.89
CA THR A 10 -3.33 8.49 29.28
C THR A 10 -2.22 9.12 30.12
N TRP A 11 -2.55 9.54 31.29
CA TRP A 11 -1.60 10.11 32.25
C TRP A 11 -1.99 9.70 33.67
N GLY A 12 -1.03 9.73 34.57
CA GLY A 12 -1.25 9.50 35.99
C GLY A 12 -0.32 10.39 36.80
N THR A 13 -0.79 10.79 38.00
CA THR A 13 0.01 11.57 38.97
C THR A 13 0.22 10.69 40.20
N GLU A 14 1.46 10.53 40.62
CA GLU A 14 1.85 9.77 41.81
C GLU A 14 1.26 8.33 41.87
N VAL A 15 1.20 7.66 40.70
CA VAL A 15 0.71 6.30 40.60
C VAL A 15 1.81 5.34 41.05
N PHE A 16 1.57 4.61 42.14
CA PHE A 16 2.46 3.54 42.57
C PHE A 16 2.38 2.35 41.63
N ILE A 17 3.54 1.91 41.10
CA ILE A 17 3.67 0.73 40.26
C ILE A 17 4.66 -0.22 40.91
N PRO A 18 4.24 -1.43 41.31
CA PRO A 18 5.14 -2.45 41.82
C PRO A 18 6.23 -2.81 40.80
N MET A 19 7.44 -3.13 41.29
CA MET A 19 8.61 -3.39 40.43
C MET A 19 8.42 -4.62 39.52
N GLU A 20 7.67 -5.61 39.98
CA GLU A 20 7.30 -6.81 39.22
C GLU A 20 6.39 -6.51 38.02
N GLN A 21 5.77 -5.32 37.96
CA GLN A 21 4.97 -4.88 36.81
C GLN A 21 5.79 -4.18 35.72
N VAL A 22 7.10 -4.01 35.93
CA VAL A 22 8.00 -3.54 34.88
C VAL A 22 8.04 -4.58 33.77
N ILE A 23 7.75 -4.16 32.55
CA ILE A 23 7.76 -5.05 31.38
C ILE A 23 9.18 -5.61 31.20
N GLY A 24 9.30 -6.96 31.22
CA GLY A 24 10.57 -7.66 31.15
C GLY A 24 11.34 -7.75 32.49
N GLY A 25 10.76 -7.24 33.61
CA GLY A 25 11.36 -7.29 34.93
C GLY A 25 12.46 -6.23 35.17
N GLN A 26 13.11 -6.32 36.31
CA GLN A 26 14.11 -5.35 36.74
C GLN A 26 15.31 -5.24 35.80
N ASP A 27 15.73 -6.36 35.18
CA ASP A 27 16.87 -6.41 34.26
C ASP A 27 16.64 -5.59 32.96
N MET A 28 15.38 -5.24 32.68
CA MET A 28 15.01 -4.45 31.54
C MET A 28 14.82 -2.95 31.82
N LEU A 29 15.12 -2.51 33.05
CA LEU A 29 15.16 -1.09 33.39
C LEU A 29 16.15 -0.33 32.50
N GLY A 30 15.72 0.79 31.94
CA GLY A 30 16.52 1.60 31.02
C GLY A 30 16.57 1.07 29.57
N LYS A 31 16.08 -0.15 29.31
CA LYS A 31 16.09 -0.80 27.97
C LYS A 31 14.74 -0.63 27.22
N GLY A 32 13.81 0.16 27.72
CA GLY A 32 12.45 0.30 27.15
C GLY A 32 12.44 0.73 25.70
N TRP A 33 13.36 1.59 25.27
CA TRP A 33 13.48 1.99 23.87
C TRP A 33 13.85 0.82 22.94
N LYS A 34 14.80 -0.01 23.35
CA LYS A 34 15.20 -1.23 22.60
C LYS A 34 13.99 -2.16 22.46
N MET A 35 13.31 -2.49 23.56
CA MET A 35 12.11 -3.34 23.57
C MET A 35 11.02 -2.80 22.65
N LEU A 36 10.75 -1.50 22.72
CA LEU A 36 9.74 -0.85 21.87
C LEU A 36 10.06 -1.02 20.38
N LEU A 37 11.30 -0.76 19.99
CA LEU A 37 11.73 -0.87 18.60
C LEU A 37 11.66 -2.32 18.08
N GLU A 38 12.05 -3.30 18.89
CA GLU A 38 11.99 -4.71 18.53
C GLU A 38 10.55 -5.17 18.32
N CYS A 39 9.65 -4.89 19.27
CA CYS A 39 8.24 -5.26 19.16
C CYS A 39 7.53 -4.56 18.00
N LEU A 40 7.75 -3.25 17.81
CA LEU A 40 7.13 -2.51 16.69
C LEU A 40 7.66 -2.94 15.32
N SER A 41 8.89 -3.47 15.24
CA SER A 41 9.43 -3.96 13.97
C SER A 41 8.67 -5.16 13.44
N ILE A 42 8.19 -6.03 14.33
CA ILE A 42 7.35 -7.19 13.98
C ILE A 42 5.99 -6.71 13.47
N GLY A 43 5.32 -5.82 14.19
CA GLY A 43 4.03 -5.22 13.78
C GLY A 43 4.11 -4.56 12.41
N ARG A 44 5.20 -3.82 12.13
CA ARG A 44 5.45 -3.22 10.81
C ARG A 44 5.55 -4.24 9.69
N SER A 45 6.08 -5.43 9.98
CA SER A 45 6.24 -6.49 8.97
C SER A 45 4.93 -7.20 8.66
N ILE A 46 4.02 -7.29 9.61
CA ILE A 46 2.84 -8.17 9.56
C ILE A 46 1.54 -7.37 9.57
N SER A 47 1.24 -6.64 10.65
CA SER A 47 -0.09 -6.10 10.93
C SER A 47 -0.52 -5.01 9.94
N LEU A 48 0.27 -3.95 9.80
CA LEU A 48 -0.08 -2.84 8.90
C LEU A 48 0.02 -3.21 7.41
N PRO A 49 1.01 -4.00 6.96
CA PRO A 49 0.99 -4.52 5.60
C PRO A 49 -0.20 -5.45 5.31
N ALA A 50 -0.62 -6.27 6.29
CA ALA A 50 -1.81 -7.10 6.15
C ALA A 50 -3.08 -6.27 6.07
N LEU A 51 -3.22 -5.23 6.92
CA LEU A 51 -4.33 -4.28 6.86
C LEU A 51 -4.41 -3.60 5.50
N GLY A 52 -3.27 -3.07 4.99
CA GLY A 52 -3.22 -2.42 3.67
C GLY A 52 -3.59 -3.37 2.55
N THR A 53 -3.07 -4.60 2.58
CA THR A 53 -3.38 -5.64 1.59
C THR A 53 -4.84 -6.03 1.63
N GLY A 54 -5.40 -6.29 2.83
CA GLY A 54 -6.81 -6.65 3.01
C GLY A 54 -7.75 -5.55 2.51
N ALA A 55 -7.48 -4.31 2.87
CA ALA A 55 -8.25 -3.16 2.39
C ALA A 55 -8.18 -2.98 0.87
N GLY A 56 -7.01 -3.15 0.26
CA GLY A 56 -6.84 -3.09 -1.19
C GLY A 56 -7.60 -4.20 -1.93
N LYS A 57 -7.53 -5.44 -1.42
CA LYS A 57 -8.29 -6.58 -1.96
C LYS A 57 -9.81 -6.36 -1.84
N LEU A 58 -10.27 -5.89 -0.69
CA LEU A 58 -11.68 -5.61 -0.44
C LEU A 58 -12.18 -4.47 -1.34
N ALA A 59 -11.41 -3.40 -1.48
CA ALA A 59 -11.72 -2.29 -2.38
C ALA A 59 -11.83 -2.77 -3.83
N SER A 60 -10.90 -3.62 -4.31
CA SER A 60 -10.95 -4.21 -5.64
C SER A 60 -12.21 -5.06 -5.85
N LEU A 61 -12.50 -5.97 -4.92
CA LEU A 61 -13.66 -6.86 -4.96
C LEU A 61 -14.98 -6.07 -5.00
N ALA A 62 -15.14 -5.15 -4.05
CA ALA A 62 -16.39 -4.40 -3.89
C ALA A 62 -16.60 -3.38 -5.00
N THR A 63 -15.54 -2.66 -5.40
CA THR A 63 -15.65 -1.60 -6.42
C THR A 63 -15.82 -2.20 -7.81
N GLY A 64 -15.14 -3.30 -8.14
CA GLY A 64 -15.35 -4.02 -9.39
C GLY A 64 -16.78 -4.53 -9.52
N ALA A 65 -17.33 -5.14 -8.46
CA ALA A 65 -18.72 -5.57 -8.42
C ALA A 65 -19.70 -4.38 -8.55
N TYR A 66 -19.44 -3.29 -7.83
CA TYR A 66 -20.27 -2.08 -7.93
C TYR A 66 -20.22 -1.47 -9.33
N ALA A 67 -19.04 -1.36 -9.93
CA ALA A 67 -18.88 -0.81 -11.28
C ALA A 67 -19.65 -1.62 -12.34
N TYR A 68 -19.68 -2.95 -12.18
CA TYR A 68 -20.48 -3.81 -13.05
C TYR A 68 -21.99 -3.61 -12.86
N THR A 69 -22.44 -3.45 -11.61
CA THR A 69 -23.87 -3.36 -11.27
C THR A 69 -24.47 -1.98 -11.52
N ARG A 70 -23.65 -0.93 -11.52
CA ARG A 70 -24.10 0.44 -11.77
C ARG A 70 -24.19 0.71 -13.26
N GLU A 71 -25.35 1.15 -13.72
CA GLU A 71 -25.57 1.54 -15.11
C GLU A 71 -25.76 3.05 -15.24
N GLN A 72 -25.20 3.61 -16.30
CA GLN A 72 -25.42 4.98 -16.76
C GLN A 72 -25.38 5.01 -18.28
N PHE A 73 -26.20 5.84 -18.91
CA PHE A 73 -26.29 5.93 -20.37
C PHE A 73 -26.55 4.57 -21.06
N GLY A 74 -27.34 3.71 -20.40
CA GLY A 74 -27.73 2.39 -20.92
C GLY A 74 -26.62 1.33 -20.94
N ARG A 75 -25.55 1.50 -20.15
CA ARG A 75 -24.47 0.53 -20.02
C ARG A 75 -23.86 0.54 -18.61
N SER A 76 -23.17 -0.54 -18.27
CA SER A 76 -22.38 -0.62 -17.03
C SER A 76 -21.32 0.48 -16.98
N ILE A 77 -21.13 1.12 -15.81
CA ILE A 77 -20.07 2.11 -15.67
C ILE A 77 -18.67 1.54 -15.82
N SER A 78 -18.48 0.23 -15.64
CA SER A 78 -17.21 -0.46 -15.87
C SER A 78 -16.73 -0.43 -17.33
N GLU A 79 -17.62 -0.10 -18.28
CA GLU A 79 -17.30 0.02 -19.69
C GLU A 79 -16.71 1.38 -20.08
N PHE A 80 -16.83 2.40 -19.20
CA PHE A 80 -16.27 3.72 -19.47
C PHE A 80 -14.78 3.75 -19.17
N GLU A 81 -13.98 4.22 -20.12
CA GLU A 81 -12.51 4.29 -19.99
C GLU A 81 -12.07 5.11 -18.78
N GLY A 82 -12.74 6.23 -18.49
CA GLY A 82 -12.44 7.03 -17.30
C GLY A 82 -12.73 6.31 -15.97
N VAL A 83 -13.64 5.35 -15.94
CA VAL A 83 -13.85 4.46 -14.78
C VAL A 83 -12.80 3.37 -14.74
N GLN A 84 -12.43 2.80 -15.90
CA GLN A 84 -11.38 1.80 -16.00
C GLN A 84 -10.02 2.34 -15.52
N GLU A 85 -9.70 3.61 -15.78
CA GLU A 85 -8.51 4.30 -15.27
C GLU A 85 -8.43 4.32 -13.73
N ALA A 86 -9.58 4.29 -13.04
CA ALA A 86 -9.64 4.14 -11.58
C ALA A 86 -9.66 2.66 -11.12
N LEU A 87 -10.19 1.73 -11.93
CA LEU A 87 -10.28 0.31 -11.60
C LEU A 87 -8.94 -0.44 -11.76
N GLU A 88 -8.15 -0.11 -12.79
CA GLU A 88 -6.88 -0.78 -13.05
C GLU A 88 -5.88 -0.70 -11.86
N PRO A 89 -5.66 0.49 -11.22
CA PRO A 89 -4.79 0.56 -10.07
C PRO A 89 -5.34 -0.18 -8.85
N LEU A 90 -6.67 -0.36 -8.72
CA LEU A 90 -7.23 -1.21 -7.66
C LEU A 90 -6.74 -2.65 -7.79
N ALA A 91 -6.83 -3.24 -8.98
CA ALA A 91 -6.37 -4.58 -9.26
C ALA A 91 -4.85 -4.73 -9.09
N GLY A 92 -4.07 -3.85 -9.73
CA GLY A 92 -2.61 -3.87 -9.68
C GLY A 92 -2.06 -3.64 -8.26
N HIS A 93 -2.65 -2.70 -7.51
CA HIS A 93 -2.23 -2.46 -6.11
C HIS A 93 -2.55 -3.64 -5.20
N ALA A 94 -3.74 -4.26 -5.33
CA ALA A 94 -4.08 -5.46 -4.56
C ALA A 94 -3.09 -6.60 -4.82
N TYR A 95 -2.72 -6.83 -6.08
CA TYR A 95 -1.77 -7.86 -6.48
C TYR A 95 -0.36 -7.61 -5.90
N GLN A 96 0.22 -6.44 -6.14
CA GLN A 96 1.59 -6.14 -5.69
C GLN A 96 1.72 -6.03 -4.16
N MET A 97 0.71 -5.49 -3.45
CA MET A 97 0.71 -5.47 -1.99
C MET A 97 0.71 -6.87 -1.40
N ASN A 98 -0.07 -7.79 -1.99
CA ASN A 98 -0.09 -9.19 -1.57
C ASN A 98 1.24 -9.89 -1.85
N ALA A 99 1.83 -9.68 -3.02
CA ALA A 99 3.13 -10.24 -3.38
C ALA A 99 4.25 -9.78 -2.42
N ALA A 100 4.33 -8.48 -2.15
CA ALA A 100 5.34 -7.91 -1.25
C ALA A 100 5.13 -8.37 0.21
N ARG A 101 3.87 -8.45 0.67
CA ARG A 101 3.54 -8.97 2.00
C ARG A 101 3.98 -10.43 2.16
N LEU A 102 3.64 -11.28 1.20
CA LEU A 102 4.00 -12.71 1.26
C LEU A 102 5.51 -12.92 1.21
N LEU A 103 6.25 -12.15 0.41
CA LEU A 103 7.70 -12.19 0.38
C LEU A 103 8.29 -11.84 1.76
N THR A 104 7.79 -10.79 2.40
CA THR A 104 8.30 -10.33 3.71
C THR A 104 7.97 -11.33 4.83
N VAL A 105 6.73 -11.83 4.87
CA VAL A 105 6.32 -12.85 5.85
C VAL A 105 7.12 -14.14 5.65
N GLY A 106 7.34 -14.57 4.41
CA GLY A 106 8.15 -15.75 4.11
C GLY A 106 9.62 -15.59 4.52
N MET A 107 10.18 -14.38 4.60
CA MET A 107 11.49 -14.13 5.23
C MET A 107 11.43 -14.34 6.74
N LEU A 108 10.38 -13.82 7.41
CA LEU A 108 10.19 -13.99 8.85
C LEU A 108 10.04 -15.46 9.23
N ASP A 109 9.26 -16.25 8.48
CA ASP A 109 9.06 -17.68 8.69
C ASP A 109 10.38 -18.47 8.58
N ARG A 110 11.38 -17.94 7.87
CA ARG A 110 12.73 -18.49 7.76
C ARG A 110 13.72 -17.94 8.78
N GLY A 111 13.23 -17.20 9.78
CA GLY A 111 14.06 -16.60 10.83
C GLY A 111 14.85 -15.36 10.41
N VAL A 112 14.65 -14.85 9.17
CA VAL A 112 15.30 -13.61 8.73
C VAL A 112 14.64 -12.42 9.42
N ARG A 113 15.43 -11.46 9.90
CA ARG A 113 14.94 -10.21 10.50
C ARG A 113 14.98 -9.06 9.47
N PRO A 114 13.93 -8.87 8.65
CA PRO A 114 13.94 -7.94 7.51
C PRO A 114 13.69 -6.49 7.95
N SER A 115 14.61 -5.84 8.63
CA SER A 115 14.42 -4.50 9.21
C SER A 115 14.07 -3.43 8.17
N VAL A 116 14.80 -3.37 7.05
CA VAL A 116 14.52 -2.42 5.96
C VAL A 116 13.28 -2.83 5.16
N PRO A 117 13.13 -4.10 4.73
CA PRO A 117 11.89 -4.56 4.10
C PRO A 117 10.63 -4.30 4.94
N SER A 118 10.68 -4.47 6.27
CA SER A 118 9.57 -4.12 7.17
C SER A 118 9.15 -2.66 7.05
N ALA A 119 10.13 -1.75 7.11
CA ALA A 119 9.87 -0.32 7.06
C ALA A 119 9.29 0.10 5.71
N LEU A 120 9.88 -0.36 4.60
CA LEU A 120 9.41 -0.03 3.26
C LEU A 120 8.03 -0.62 2.98
N LEU A 121 7.77 -1.84 3.46
CA LEU A 121 6.49 -2.52 3.28
C LEU A 121 5.37 -1.80 4.03
N LYS A 122 5.58 -1.43 5.30
CA LYS A 122 4.62 -0.63 6.08
C LYS A 122 4.30 0.67 5.36
N TYR A 123 5.32 1.43 4.96
CA TYR A 123 5.16 2.69 4.27
C TYR A 123 4.36 2.50 2.97
N ARG A 124 4.81 1.61 2.09
CA ARG A 124 4.21 1.48 0.75
C ARG A 124 2.82 0.84 0.78
N ASN A 125 2.59 -0.22 1.57
CA ASN A 125 1.26 -0.85 1.65
C ASN A 125 0.20 0.10 2.20
N THR A 126 0.53 0.90 3.22
CA THR A 126 -0.44 1.88 3.75
C THR A 126 -0.66 3.06 2.80
N ASP A 127 0.33 3.48 2.01
CA ASP A 127 0.16 4.48 0.96
C ASP A 127 -0.70 3.95 -0.20
N LEU A 128 -0.43 2.72 -0.66
CA LEU A 128 -1.23 2.06 -1.70
C LEU A 128 -2.66 1.79 -1.23
N MET A 129 -2.87 1.44 0.05
CA MET A 129 -4.19 1.34 0.66
C MET A 129 -4.96 2.67 0.53
N ARG A 130 -4.33 3.79 0.87
CA ARG A 130 -4.93 5.12 0.72
C ARG A 130 -5.36 5.38 -0.70
N ARG A 131 -4.48 5.10 -1.67
CA ARG A 131 -4.77 5.29 -3.09
C ARG A 131 -5.92 4.39 -3.55
N ALA A 132 -5.90 3.12 -3.17
CA ALA A 132 -6.97 2.18 -3.51
C ALA A 132 -8.33 2.63 -2.96
N ILE A 133 -8.39 3.05 -1.70
CA ILE A 133 -9.64 3.55 -1.11
C ILE A 133 -10.11 4.85 -1.80
N ASN A 134 -9.20 5.76 -2.17
CA ASN A 134 -9.57 6.96 -2.92
C ASN A 134 -10.15 6.61 -4.30
N HIS A 135 -9.51 5.74 -5.09
CA HIS A 135 -10.06 5.28 -6.37
C HIS A 135 -11.43 4.61 -6.20
N ALA A 136 -11.59 3.79 -5.14
CA ALA A 136 -12.88 3.19 -4.83
C ALA A 136 -13.95 4.24 -4.51
N MET A 137 -13.60 5.30 -3.75
CA MET A 137 -14.50 6.41 -3.46
C MET A 137 -14.90 7.17 -4.73
N ASP A 138 -13.97 7.39 -5.67
CA ASP A 138 -14.24 8.08 -6.93
C ASP A 138 -15.25 7.29 -7.79
N VAL A 139 -15.07 5.96 -7.90
CA VAL A 139 -15.99 5.10 -8.66
C VAL A 139 -17.35 4.98 -7.98
N VAL A 140 -17.41 4.86 -6.65
CA VAL A 140 -18.67 4.72 -5.90
C VAL A 140 -19.38 6.06 -5.73
N ALA A 141 -18.63 7.17 -5.84
CA ALA A 141 -19.11 8.54 -5.84
C ALA A 141 -19.97 8.90 -4.60
N GLY A 142 -21.10 9.59 -4.75
CA GLY A 142 -21.94 10.06 -3.65
C GLY A 142 -22.39 8.97 -2.68
N ARG A 143 -22.59 7.74 -3.16
CA ARG A 143 -22.90 6.60 -2.29
C ARG A 143 -21.76 6.28 -1.31
N GLY A 144 -20.51 6.47 -1.72
CA GLY A 144 -19.34 6.31 -0.85
C GLY A 144 -19.26 7.36 0.26
N VAL A 145 -19.83 8.54 0.04
CA VAL A 145 -19.81 9.67 1.00
C VAL A 145 -20.92 9.56 2.05
N ILE A 146 -22.11 9.13 1.65
CA ILE A 146 -23.27 9.04 2.54
C ILE A 146 -23.06 7.89 3.53
N THR A 147 -22.83 8.24 4.80
CA THR A 147 -22.58 7.25 5.87
C THR A 147 -23.88 6.64 6.36
N GLY A 148 -23.89 5.32 6.52
CA GLY A 148 -25.01 4.56 7.02
C GLY A 148 -24.79 3.05 6.87
N PRO A 149 -25.76 2.19 7.24
CA PRO A 149 -25.66 0.74 7.13
C PRO A 149 -25.40 0.20 5.71
N ARG A 150 -25.76 0.97 4.68
CA ARG A 150 -25.55 0.59 3.28
C ARG A 150 -24.17 0.91 2.74
N ASN A 151 -23.40 1.76 3.44
CA ASN A 151 -22.09 2.21 2.97
C ASN A 151 -21.00 1.22 3.37
N PHE A 152 -20.21 0.72 2.40
CA PHE A 152 -19.11 -0.22 2.62
C PHE A 152 -17.71 0.44 2.57
N LEU A 153 -17.59 1.74 2.26
CA LEU A 153 -16.31 2.44 2.06
C LEU A 153 -16.03 3.55 3.06
N ALA A 154 -17.03 4.33 3.48
CA ALA A 154 -16.81 5.56 4.24
C ALA A 154 -15.98 5.34 5.53
N ARG A 155 -16.21 4.25 6.25
CA ARG A 155 -15.44 3.93 7.47
C ARG A 155 -13.98 3.59 7.15
N ALA A 156 -13.74 2.85 6.06
CA ALA A 156 -12.39 2.56 5.60
C ALA A 156 -11.66 3.85 5.22
N TYR A 157 -12.33 4.73 4.46
CA TYR A 157 -11.80 6.05 4.08
C TYR A 157 -11.40 6.89 5.31
N GLN A 158 -12.27 6.97 6.33
CA GLN A 158 -11.99 7.70 7.57
C GLN A 158 -10.86 7.08 8.39
N ALA A 159 -10.68 5.74 8.34
CA ALA A 159 -9.68 5.01 9.11
C ALA A 159 -8.29 5.00 8.46
N VAL A 160 -8.17 5.21 7.15
CA VAL A 160 -6.89 5.17 6.42
C VAL A 160 -5.78 6.01 7.07
N PRO A 161 -6.01 7.26 7.53
CA PRO A 161 -4.97 8.07 8.16
C PRO A 161 -4.34 7.44 9.41
N ILE A 162 -5.05 6.57 10.10
CA ILE A 162 -4.53 5.85 11.28
C ILE A 162 -3.30 5.03 10.89
N ALA A 163 -3.44 4.17 9.87
CA ALA A 163 -2.35 3.33 9.40
C ALA A 163 -1.16 4.11 8.82
N ILE A 164 -1.42 5.32 8.31
CA ILE A 164 -0.36 6.24 7.84
C ILE A 164 0.46 6.79 9.02
N THR A 165 -0.18 6.98 10.17
CA THR A 165 0.38 7.68 11.34
C THR A 165 1.07 6.72 12.31
N VAL A 166 0.43 5.59 12.65
CA VAL A 166 0.92 4.66 13.68
C VAL A 166 2.14 3.86 13.24
N GLU A 167 2.89 3.32 14.19
CA GLU A 167 4.11 2.52 14.00
C GLU A 167 5.17 3.22 13.13
N GLY A 168 5.31 4.51 13.31
CA GLY A 168 6.18 5.39 12.53
C GLY A 168 5.43 6.03 11.36
N ALA A 169 5.23 7.33 11.43
CA ALA A 169 4.56 8.09 10.38
C ALA A 169 5.23 7.86 9.03
N ASN A 170 4.45 7.73 7.96
CA ASN A 170 4.98 7.41 6.63
C ASN A 170 6.01 8.42 6.14
N ILE A 171 5.86 9.71 6.48
CA ILE A 171 6.86 10.73 6.12
C ILE A 171 8.21 10.41 6.75
N LEU A 172 8.23 10.09 8.07
CA LEU A 172 9.43 9.73 8.79
C LEU A 172 10.03 8.41 8.27
N THR A 173 9.19 7.39 8.11
CA THR A 173 9.61 6.07 7.62
C THR A 173 10.27 6.18 6.26
N ARG A 174 9.64 6.87 5.29
CA ARG A 174 10.17 7.08 3.95
C ARG A 174 11.48 7.88 3.95
N SER A 175 11.53 8.99 4.70
CA SER A 175 12.63 9.93 4.60
C SER A 175 13.84 9.59 5.46
N LEU A 176 13.68 8.86 6.55
CA LEU A 176 14.77 8.57 7.49
C LEU A 176 15.01 7.08 7.71
N MET A 177 13.96 6.24 7.80
CA MET A 177 14.15 4.83 8.18
C MET A 177 14.54 3.96 7.00
N VAL A 178 13.84 4.03 5.86
CA VAL A 178 14.03 3.13 4.72
C VAL A 178 15.41 3.31 4.10
N PHE A 179 15.83 4.53 3.81
CA PHE A 179 17.13 4.79 3.19
C PHE A 179 18.13 5.40 4.17
N GLY A 180 17.78 6.41 4.94
CA GLY A 180 18.71 7.11 5.80
C GLY A 180 19.41 6.19 6.82
N GLN A 181 18.66 5.33 7.51
CA GLN A 181 19.20 4.30 8.41
C GLN A 181 19.49 2.99 7.67
N GLY A 182 18.59 2.60 6.74
CA GLY A 182 18.71 1.34 6.02
C GLY A 182 19.94 1.25 5.14
N ALA A 183 20.36 2.35 4.51
CA ALA A 183 21.56 2.38 3.69
C ALA A 183 22.82 2.04 4.52
N ILE A 184 22.93 2.55 5.74
CA ILE A 184 24.06 2.25 6.64
C ILE A 184 24.03 0.78 7.06
N ARG A 185 22.86 0.27 7.52
CA ARG A 185 22.72 -1.08 8.08
C ARG A 185 22.85 -2.20 7.03
N CYS A 186 22.39 -1.96 5.81
CA CYS A 186 22.38 -2.99 4.76
C CYS A 186 23.53 -2.85 3.76
N HIS A 187 24.38 -1.83 3.89
CA HIS A 187 25.51 -1.66 3.00
C HIS A 187 26.61 -2.68 3.33
N PRO A 188 27.20 -3.38 2.34
CA PRO A 188 28.13 -4.48 2.60
C PRO A 188 29.45 -4.05 3.26
N TYR A 189 29.77 -2.76 3.28
CA TYR A 189 31.04 -2.24 3.80
C TYR A 189 30.89 -1.23 4.94
N ILE A 190 29.88 -0.34 4.92
CA ILE A 190 29.78 0.81 5.83
C ILE A 190 29.76 0.42 7.29
N THR A 191 28.99 -0.59 7.69
CA THR A 191 28.94 -1.05 9.10
C THR A 191 30.32 -1.53 9.55
N ARG A 192 31.00 -2.31 8.71
CA ARG A 192 32.35 -2.82 8.99
C ARG A 192 33.41 -1.71 9.04
N GLU A 193 33.29 -0.66 8.23
CA GLU A 193 34.14 0.53 8.29
C GLU A 193 33.94 1.28 9.62
N ILE A 194 32.68 1.43 10.06
CA ILE A 194 32.34 2.07 11.34
C ILE A 194 32.87 1.23 12.51
N GLU A 195 32.71 -0.07 12.49
CA GLU A 195 33.23 -1.00 13.50
C GLU A 195 34.76 -0.92 13.59
N ALA A 196 35.43 -0.98 12.44
CA ALA A 196 36.88 -0.84 12.38
C ALA A 196 37.39 0.51 12.91
N ALA A 197 36.68 1.61 12.60
CA ALA A 197 37.02 2.95 13.08
C ALA A 197 36.79 3.14 14.60
N ARG A 198 35.92 2.32 15.20
CA ARG A 198 35.62 2.33 16.66
C ARG A 198 36.44 1.33 17.46
N ASP A 199 37.30 0.55 16.82
CA ASP A 199 38.13 -0.43 17.51
C ASP A 199 39.02 0.27 18.57
N SER A 200 38.99 -0.23 19.80
CA SER A 200 39.80 0.30 20.91
C SER A 200 41.30 0.12 20.67
N ASP A 201 41.73 -0.88 19.89
CA ASP A 201 43.08 -1.06 19.40
C ASP A 201 43.25 -0.33 18.06
N SER A 202 43.87 0.85 18.09
CA SER A 202 44.03 1.71 16.91
C SER A 202 44.82 1.04 15.77
N VAL A 203 45.76 0.13 16.06
CA VAL A 203 46.57 -0.56 15.06
C VAL A 203 45.73 -1.66 14.38
N ARG A 204 44.98 -2.42 15.15
CA ARG A 204 44.07 -3.45 14.65
C ARG A 204 42.95 -2.77 13.84
N GLY A 205 42.36 -1.72 14.40
CA GLY A 205 41.30 -0.94 13.75
C GLY A 205 41.74 -0.37 12.42
N ALA A 206 42.90 0.27 12.34
CA ALA A 206 43.44 0.81 11.09
C ALA A 206 43.64 -0.28 10.02
N ARG A 207 44.22 -1.43 10.37
CA ARG A 207 44.40 -2.54 9.43
C ARG A 207 43.09 -3.13 8.92
N ALA A 208 42.10 -3.27 9.82
CA ALA A 208 40.77 -3.75 9.47
C ALA A 208 40.08 -2.72 8.54
N PHE A 209 40.18 -1.44 8.86
CA PHE A 209 39.59 -0.35 8.04
C PHE A 209 40.18 -0.33 6.64
N ASP A 210 41.51 -0.41 6.47
CA ASP A 210 42.16 -0.41 5.16
C ASP A 210 41.62 -1.55 4.27
N GLY A 211 41.53 -2.77 4.80
CA GLY A 211 41.02 -3.91 4.05
C GLY A 211 39.58 -3.75 3.61
N VAL A 212 38.72 -3.22 4.47
CA VAL A 212 37.30 -2.96 4.19
C VAL A 212 37.16 -1.79 3.21
N PHE A 213 37.91 -0.72 3.38
CA PHE A 213 37.88 0.49 2.55
C PHE A 213 38.27 0.22 1.10
N TYR A 214 39.37 -0.51 0.85
CA TYR A 214 39.73 -0.89 -0.51
C TYR A 214 38.70 -1.80 -1.17
N GLY A 215 38.06 -2.69 -0.41
CA GLY A 215 36.93 -3.51 -0.86
C GLY A 215 35.73 -2.63 -1.25
N HIS A 216 35.43 -1.62 -0.47
CA HIS A 216 34.36 -0.65 -0.73
C HIS A 216 34.65 0.17 -2.00
N MET A 217 35.84 0.69 -2.16
CA MET A 217 36.25 1.39 -3.39
C MET A 217 36.09 0.54 -4.64
N ALA A 218 36.56 -0.73 -4.57
CA ALA A 218 36.40 -1.67 -5.69
C ALA A 218 34.92 -1.96 -5.99
N HIS A 219 34.08 -2.07 -4.95
CA HIS A 219 32.62 -2.25 -5.06
C HIS A 219 31.97 -1.06 -5.78
N THR A 220 32.27 0.17 -5.38
CA THR A 220 31.75 1.41 -5.98
C THR A 220 32.15 1.53 -7.45
N VAL A 221 33.44 1.28 -7.78
CA VAL A 221 33.91 1.29 -9.17
C VAL A 221 33.18 0.23 -10.00
N ARG A 222 33.05 -1.00 -9.46
CA ARG A 222 32.33 -2.08 -10.15
C ARG A 222 30.87 -1.71 -10.40
N ASN A 223 30.18 -1.12 -9.40
CA ASN A 223 28.79 -0.67 -9.55
C ASN A 223 28.67 0.46 -10.58
N GLY A 224 29.62 1.40 -10.61
CA GLY A 224 29.68 2.45 -11.61
C GLY A 224 29.84 1.92 -13.03
N LEU A 225 30.79 1.00 -13.25
CA LEU A 225 30.99 0.33 -14.53
C LEU A 225 29.77 -0.49 -14.94
N ARG A 226 29.18 -1.24 -14.00
CA ARG A 226 27.97 -2.02 -14.27
C ARG A 226 26.79 -1.11 -14.63
N ALA A 227 26.57 -0.02 -13.90
CA ALA A 227 25.52 0.95 -14.21
C ALA A 227 25.69 1.55 -15.60
N LEU A 228 26.91 1.93 -15.98
CA LEU A 228 27.25 2.47 -17.29
C LEU A 228 27.00 1.45 -18.40
N LEU A 229 27.59 0.25 -18.29
CA LEU A 229 27.49 -0.80 -19.31
C LEU A 229 26.05 -1.28 -19.51
N LEU A 230 25.32 -1.55 -18.42
CA LEU A 230 23.92 -1.94 -18.48
C LEU A 230 23.04 -0.78 -18.97
N GLY A 231 23.41 0.47 -18.64
CA GLY A 231 22.75 1.66 -19.13
C GLY A 231 22.81 1.76 -20.67
N TYR A 232 24.00 1.70 -21.26
CA TYR A 232 24.18 1.74 -22.71
C TYR A 232 23.58 0.52 -23.43
N ALA A 233 23.74 -0.67 -22.85
CA ALA A 233 23.19 -1.91 -23.43
C ALA A 233 21.68 -2.08 -23.22
N GLY A 234 20.98 -1.14 -22.53
CA GLY A 234 19.58 -1.29 -22.18
C GLY A 234 19.29 -2.52 -21.31
N GLY A 235 20.26 -2.93 -20.49
CA GLY A 235 20.20 -4.12 -19.65
C GLY A 235 20.50 -5.45 -20.35
N ARG A 236 20.72 -5.47 -21.67
CA ARG A 236 20.89 -6.69 -22.49
C ARG A 236 22.08 -7.57 -22.09
N LEU A 237 23.07 -7.01 -21.40
CA LEU A 237 24.25 -7.76 -20.91
C LEU A 237 23.96 -8.58 -19.66
N GLU A 238 22.81 -8.39 -19.02
CA GLU A 238 22.43 -9.13 -17.81
C GLU A 238 21.87 -10.51 -18.17
N ARG A 239 22.31 -11.54 -17.44
CA ARG A 239 21.77 -12.90 -17.56
C ARG A 239 20.45 -12.98 -16.80
N VAL A 240 19.43 -13.52 -17.46
CA VAL A 240 18.08 -13.64 -16.89
C VAL A 240 17.82 -15.09 -16.48
N PRO A 241 17.56 -15.35 -15.18
CA PRO A 241 17.29 -16.70 -14.69
C PRO A 241 15.81 -17.13 -14.85
N PHE A 242 14.96 -16.28 -15.42
CA PHE A 242 13.51 -16.47 -15.53
C PHE A 242 13.05 -16.75 -16.96
N LYS A 243 11.76 -17.06 -17.13
CA LYS A 243 11.14 -17.24 -18.45
C LYS A 243 11.30 -15.97 -19.32
N ALA A 244 11.33 -16.15 -20.62
CA ALA A 244 11.50 -15.10 -21.62
C ALA A 244 10.54 -13.91 -21.47
N ASP A 245 9.32 -14.15 -21.04
CA ASP A 245 8.29 -13.12 -20.79
C ASP A 245 8.69 -12.08 -19.74
N LEU A 246 9.53 -12.44 -18.76
CA LEU A 246 10.02 -11.56 -17.70
C LEU A 246 11.38 -10.93 -18.02
N GLU A 247 12.04 -11.39 -19.09
CA GLU A 247 13.39 -10.99 -19.44
C GLU A 247 13.54 -9.46 -19.59
N PRO A 248 12.66 -8.73 -20.32
CA PRO A 248 12.78 -7.29 -20.47
C PRO A 248 12.72 -6.54 -19.14
N TYR A 249 11.81 -6.94 -18.25
CA TYR A 249 11.62 -6.33 -16.95
C TYR A 249 12.78 -6.59 -16.01
N TYR A 250 13.27 -7.83 -15.95
CA TYR A 250 14.43 -8.20 -15.14
C TYR A 250 15.67 -7.42 -15.55
N ARG A 251 15.93 -7.29 -16.85
CA ARG A 251 17.05 -6.51 -17.39
C ARG A 251 17.01 -5.05 -16.95
N GLN A 252 15.83 -4.41 -16.98
CA GLN A 252 15.67 -3.03 -16.51
C GLN A 252 15.84 -2.94 -14.99
N LEU A 253 15.32 -3.89 -14.22
CA LEU A 253 15.53 -3.93 -12.78
C LEU A 253 17.02 -4.06 -12.42
N ALA A 254 17.74 -4.97 -13.06
CA ALA A 254 19.17 -5.16 -12.83
C ALA A 254 19.98 -3.90 -13.18
N ARG A 255 19.63 -3.23 -14.29
CA ARG A 255 20.23 -1.96 -14.69
C ARG A 255 20.01 -0.88 -13.64
N PHE A 256 18.77 -0.62 -13.25
CA PHE A 256 18.45 0.41 -12.25
C PHE A 256 18.95 0.07 -10.85
N SER A 257 19.03 -1.22 -10.49
CA SER A 257 19.66 -1.67 -9.25
C SER A 257 21.14 -1.29 -9.20
N ALA A 258 21.88 -1.45 -10.31
CA ALA A 258 23.27 -1.00 -10.38
C ALA A 258 23.39 0.53 -10.24
N GLY A 259 22.48 1.28 -10.88
CA GLY A 259 22.41 2.75 -10.75
C GLY A 259 22.06 3.18 -9.31
N PHE A 260 21.13 2.48 -8.66
CA PHE A 260 20.79 2.71 -7.25
C PHE A 260 21.99 2.45 -6.32
N ALA A 261 22.71 1.35 -6.51
CA ALA A 261 23.90 1.04 -5.71
C ALA A 261 24.98 2.12 -5.85
N LEU A 262 25.28 2.53 -7.08
CA LEU A 262 26.21 3.64 -7.34
C LEU A 262 25.78 4.95 -6.66
N LEU A 263 24.50 5.32 -6.77
CA LEU A 263 23.97 6.52 -6.14
C LEU A 263 24.00 6.44 -4.60
N THR A 264 23.84 5.23 -4.03
CA THR A 264 23.97 5.00 -2.61
C THR A 264 25.40 5.28 -2.13
N ASP A 265 26.40 4.67 -2.79
CA ASP A 265 27.81 4.89 -2.47
C ASP A 265 28.19 6.37 -2.55
N VAL A 266 27.86 7.01 -3.70
CA VAL A 266 28.16 8.43 -3.90
C VAL A 266 27.43 9.32 -2.89
N THR A 267 26.21 8.98 -2.50
CA THR A 267 25.45 9.73 -1.48
C THR A 267 26.12 9.61 -0.11
N LEU A 268 26.49 8.42 0.31
CA LEU A 268 27.14 8.20 1.60
C LEU A 268 28.51 8.85 1.67
N LEU A 269 29.31 8.78 0.61
CA LEU A 269 30.62 9.41 0.53
C LEU A 269 30.57 10.93 0.50
N SER A 270 29.61 11.53 -0.24
CA SER A 270 29.58 12.99 -0.46
C SER A 270 28.72 13.76 0.52
N VAL A 271 27.69 13.14 1.10
CA VAL A 271 26.73 13.76 2.01
C VAL A 271 26.94 13.29 3.45
N GLY A 272 27.34 12.03 3.65
CA GLY A 272 27.63 11.46 4.96
C GLY A 272 26.54 11.69 5.99
N GLY A 273 26.89 12.12 7.19
CA GLY A 273 25.97 12.44 8.29
C GLY A 273 24.94 13.54 7.96
N GLY A 274 25.22 14.40 6.97
CA GLY A 274 24.29 15.41 6.47
C GLY A 274 23.06 14.83 5.76
N LEU A 275 23.03 13.51 5.50
CA LEU A 275 21.88 12.83 4.88
C LEU A 275 20.62 12.96 5.74
N LYS A 276 20.74 12.99 7.07
CA LYS A 276 19.60 13.18 8.00
C LYS A 276 18.85 14.50 7.70
N ALA A 277 19.55 15.55 7.28
CA ALA A 277 18.97 16.84 6.89
C ALA A 277 18.49 16.86 5.41
N ARG A 278 18.96 15.96 4.58
CA ARG A 278 18.63 15.90 3.14
C ARG A 278 17.46 14.93 2.84
N GLN A 279 16.37 15.07 3.60
CA GLN A 279 15.24 14.15 3.58
C GLN A 279 14.57 13.99 2.21
N ARG A 280 14.62 14.99 1.33
CA ARG A 280 14.10 14.87 -0.05
C ARG A 280 14.94 13.89 -0.88
N LEU A 281 16.27 13.92 -0.74
CA LEU A 281 17.14 12.95 -1.40
C LEU A 281 16.91 11.55 -0.83
N SER A 282 16.96 11.42 0.50
CA SER A 282 16.72 10.15 1.19
C SER A 282 15.36 9.54 0.81
N GLY A 283 14.29 10.36 0.72
CA GLY A 283 12.97 9.91 0.29
C GLY A 283 12.94 9.40 -1.15
N ARG A 284 13.64 10.04 -2.10
CA ARG A 284 13.74 9.55 -3.49
C ARG A 284 14.51 8.23 -3.57
N MET A 285 15.58 8.12 -2.81
CA MET A 285 16.33 6.86 -2.72
C MET A 285 15.48 5.75 -2.08
N ALA A 286 14.68 6.09 -1.06
CA ALA A 286 13.72 5.15 -0.46
C ALA A 286 12.66 4.69 -1.48
N ASP A 287 12.09 5.60 -2.27
CA ASP A 287 11.11 5.25 -3.32
C ASP A 287 11.74 4.34 -4.38
N SER A 288 13.01 4.57 -4.71
CA SER A 288 13.75 3.70 -5.64
C SER A 288 13.89 2.28 -5.08
N LEU A 289 14.26 2.15 -3.81
CA LEU A 289 14.38 0.85 -3.14
C LEU A 289 13.01 0.15 -3.01
N VAL A 290 11.95 0.91 -2.70
CA VAL A 290 10.57 0.40 -2.65
C VAL A 290 10.16 -0.18 -4.01
N ALA A 291 10.39 0.56 -5.10
CA ALA A 291 10.01 0.10 -6.44
C ALA A 291 10.79 -1.16 -6.85
N LEU A 292 12.10 -1.23 -6.55
CA LEU A 292 12.91 -2.43 -6.75
C LEU A 292 12.37 -3.63 -5.96
N TYR A 293 12.01 -3.43 -4.70
CA TYR A 293 11.49 -4.48 -3.84
C TYR A 293 10.15 -5.02 -4.32
N TYR A 294 9.21 -4.12 -4.65
CA TYR A 294 7.87 -4.51 -5.11
C TYR A 294 7.91 -5.22 -6.48
N ALA A 295 8.71 -4.73 -7.42
CA ALA A 295 8.89 -5.41 -8.69
C ALA A 295 9.51 -6.81 -8.51
N SER A 296 10.51 -6.95 -7.64
CA SER A 296 11.11 -8.25 -7.32
C SER A 296 10.11 -9.20 -6.64
N ALA A 297 9.28 -8.67 -5.72
CA ALA A 297 8.24 -9.43 -5.05
C ALA A 297 7.17 -9.93 -6.03
N VAL A 298 6.76 -9.11 -7.00
CA VAL A 298 5.81 -9.49 -8.05
C VAL A 298 6.36 -10.62 -8.92
N ILE A 299 7.63 -10.52 -9.36
CA ILE A 299 8.30 -11.58 -10.13
C ILE A 299 8.35 -12.88 -9.33
N LYS A 300 8.79 -12.80 -8.07
CA LYS A 300 8.89 -13.97 -7.18
C LYS A 300 7.54 -14.62 -6.93
N PHE A 301 6.50 -13.84 -6.67
CA PHE A 301 5.15 -14.31 -6.41
C PHE A 301 4.57 -15.06 -7.61
N TRP A 302 4.71 -14.50 -8.82
CA TRP A 302 4.25 -15.16 -10.05
C TRP A 302 5.05 -16.43 -10.35
N HIS A 303 6.37 -16.39 -10.15
CA HIS A 303 7.25 -17.56 -10.26
C HIS A 303 6.80 -18.69 -9.34
N ASP A 304 6.58 -18.39 -8.04
CA ASP A 304 6.23 -19.39 -7.03
C ASP A 304 4.88 -20.08 -7.30
N GLN A 305 4.00 -19.40 -8.02
CA GLN A 305 2.71 -19.97 -8.47
C GLN A 305 2.81 -20.77 -9.80
N GLY A 306 4.00 -20.91 -10.37
CA GLY A 306 4.20 -21.64 -11.61
C GLY A 306 3.81 -20.86 -12.89
N TYR A 307 3.80 -19.53 -12.80
CA TYR A 307 3.51 -18.62 -13.92
C TYR A 307 2.09 -18.73 -14.51
N PRO A 308 1.02 -18.63 -13.73
CA PRO A 308 -0.34 -18.72 -14.26
C PRO A 308 -0.59 -17.62 -15.31
N PRO A 309 -0.98 -17.99 -16.54
CA PRO A 309 -1.04 -17.06 -17.67
C PRO A 309 -2.11 -15.97 -17.48
N GLU A 310 -3.19 -16.26 -16.76
CA GLU A 310 -4.25 -15.32 -16.45
C GLU A 310 -3.79 -14.15 -15.57
N GLN A 311 -2.73 -14.32 -14.79
CA GLN A 311 -2.14 -13.27 -13.97
C GLN A 311 -1.15 -12.38 -14.74
N LYS A 312 -0.72 -12.79 -15.93
CA LYS A 312 0.31 -12.09 -16.70
C LYS A 312 0.03 -10.59 -16.89
N PRO A 313 -1.19 -10.15 -17.25
CA PRO A 313 -1.48 -8.71 -17.39
C PRO A 313 -1.27 -7.93 -16.08
N LEU A 314 -1.65 -8.50 -14.94
CA LEU A 314 -1.41 -7.89 -13.63
C LEU A 314 0.08 -7.77 -13.30
N VAL A 315 0.85 -8.81 -13.61
CA VAL A 315 2.31 -8.83 -13.43
C VAL A 315 2.96 -7.75 -14.28
N GLU A 316 2.61 -7.67 -15.56
CA GLU A 316 3.14 -6.67 -16.50
C GLU A 316 2.79 -5.25 -16.07
N TRP A 317 1.55 -5.02 -15.67
CA TRP A 317 1.11 -3.72 -15.13
C TRP A 317 1.94 -3.31 -13.91
N CYS A 318 2.10 -4.22 -12.94
CA CYS A 318 2.87 -3.96 -11.73
C CYS A 318 4.35 -3.68 -12.05
N LEU A 319 4.95 -4.44 -12.95
CA LEU A 319 6.36 -4.27 -13.33
C LEU A 319 6.59 -2.96 -14.09
N GLN A 320 5.73 -2.64 -15.06
CA GLN A 320 5.82 -1.38 -15.81
C GLN A 320 5.63 -0.18 -14.90
N ARG A 321 4.65 -0.22 -13.99
CA ARG A 321 4.42 0.86 -13.02
C ARG A 321 5.60 1.05 -12.08
N ASN A 322 6.09 -0.03 -11.46
CA ASN A 322 7.23 0.06 -10.54
C ASN A 322 8.52 0.50 -11.27
N LEU A 323 8.76 0.08 -12.51
CA LEU A 323 9.91 0.53 -13.30
C LEU A 323 9.83 2.02 -13.67
N ALA A 324 8.65 2.53 -13.99
CA ALA A 324 8.43 3.95 -14.22
C ALA A 324 8.67 4.77 -12.93
N ASP A 325 8.07 4.34 -11.81
CA ASP A 325 8.27 4.95 -10.49
C ASP A 325 9.75 4.94 -10.08
N LEU A 326 10.46 3.84 -10.31
CA LEU A 326 11.89 3.67 -10.05
C LEU A 326 12.73 4.66 -10.87
N GLN A 327 12.46 4.73 -12.16
CA GLN A 327 13.14 5.66 -13.06
C GLN A 327 12.95 7.11 -12.62
N ASP A 328 11.72 7.51 -12.31
CA ASP A 328 11.41 8.89 -11.91
C ASP A 328 12.03 9.23 -10.55
N ALA A 329 12.05 8.30 -9.61
CA ALA A 329 12.70 8.46 -8.30
C ALA A 329 14.22 8.63 -8.43
N LEU A 330 14.90 7.77 -9.21
CA LEU A 330 16.34 7.86 -9.48
C LEU A 330 16.68 9.15 -10.24
N ARG A 331 15.90 9.52 -11.25
CA ARG A 331 16.09 10.78 -11.98
C ARG A 331 15.97 11.98 -11.07
N GLY A 332 14.91 12.00 -10.23
CA GLY A 332 14.72 13.06 -9.24
C GLY A 332 15.87 13.15 -8.24
N ALA A 333 16.48 12.01 -7.85
CA ALA A 333 17.65 11.99 -6.97
C ALA A 333 18.89 12.58 -7.65
N VAL A 334 19.16 12.20 -8.90
CA VAL A 334 20.30 12.71 -9.69
C VAL A 334 20.17 14.19 -10.01
N ASP A 335 19.01 14.62 -10.52
CA ASP A 335 18.79 16.01 -10.95
C ASP A 335 18.86 17.01 -9.78
N ASN A 336 18.53 16.55 -8.57
CA ASN A 336 18.57 17.34 -7.33
C ASN A 336 19.71 16.94 -6.39
N PHE A 337 20.74 16.28 -6.89
CA PHE A 337 21.84 15.84 -6.05
C PHE A 337 22.50 17.02 -5.35
N PRO A 338 22.80 16.95 -4.03
CA PRO A 338 23.27 18.08 -3.23
C PRO A 338 24.57 18.72 -3.73
N VAL A 339 25.46 17.90 -4.32
CA VAL A 339 26.74 18.36 -4.91
C VAL A 339 26.54 18.64 -6.41
N PRO A 340 26.45 19.92 -6.85
CA PRO A 340 26.10 20.26 -8.23
C PRO A 340 27.06 19.68 -9.27
N ALA A 341 28.34 19.60 -8.96
CA ALA A 341 29.37 19.08 -9.86
C ALA A 341 29.17 17.60 -10.20
N LEU A 342 28.53 16.82 -9.30
CA LEU A 342 28.26 15.40 -9.51
C LEU A 342 26.98 15.11 -10.32
N ARG A 343 26.08 16.08 -10.49
CA ARG A 343 24.78 15.86 -11.16
C ARG A 343 24.94 15.37 -12.60
N ARG A 344 25.80 16.02 -13.41
CA ARG A 344 26.04 15.66 -14.80
C ARG A 344 26.72 14.29 -14.94
N PRO A 345 27.83 13.99 -14.24
CA PRO A 345 28.43 12.67 -14.25
C PRO A 345 27.47 11.56 -13.84
N LEU A 346 26.75 11.72 -12.71
CA LEU A 346 25.78 10.74 -12.23
C LEU A 346 24.64 10.53 -13.24
N ARG A 347 24.13 11.62 -13.82
CA ARG A 347 23.10 11.51 -14.86
C ARG A 347 23.58 10.71 -16.05
N TRP A 348 24.81 10.91 -16.49
CA TRP A 348 25.39 10.20 -17.61
C TRP A 348 25.65 8.72 -17.30
N LEU A 349 26.04 8.39 -16.07
CA LEU A 349 26.26 7.02 -15.62
C LEU A 349 24.95 6.23 -15.44
N VAL A 350 23.92 6.84 -14.86
CA VAL A 350 22.64 6.16 -14.58
C VAL A 350 21.67 6.22 -15.77
N PHE A 351 21.67 7.32 -16.50
CA PHE A 351 20.81 7.59 -17.64
C PHE A 351 21.64 8.03 -18.86
N PRO A 352 22.43 7.13 -19.48
CA PRO A 352 23.25 7.48 -20.63
C PRO A 352 22.40 7.97 -21.81
N PRO A 353 22.97 8.74 -22.74
CA PRO A 353 22.31 9.18 -23.98
C PRO A 353 21.69 8.00 -24.72
N GLY A 354 20.50 8.20 -25.30
CA GLY A 354 19.74 7.14 -25.97
C GLY A 354 18.89 6.25 -25.08
N HIS A 355 18.90 6.50 -23.75
CA HIS A 355 18.00 5.80 -22.85
C HIS A 355 16.52 6.13 -23.14
N THR A 356 15.72 5.09 -23.39
CA THR A 356 14.26 5.21 -23.55
C THR A 356 13.61 5.47 -22.20
N ARG A 357 12.74 6.48 -22.14
CA ARG A 357 11.93 6.73 -20.95
C ARG A 357 10.84 5.66 -20.82
N LEU A 358 10.67 5.14 -19.62
CA LEU A 358 9.59 4.22 -19.28
C LEU A 358 8.37 5.04 -18.86
N SER A 359 7.23 4.81 -19.51
CA SER A 359 6.00 5.60 -19.31
C SER A 359 5.00 4.95 -18.34
N GLY A 360 5.21 3.69 -17.94
CA GLY A 360 4.22 2.90 -17.21
C GLY A 360 3.32 2.10 -18.15
N PRO A 361 2.24 1.48 -17.61
CA PRO A 361 1.26 0.73 -18.38
C PRO A 361 0.58 1.58 -19.45
N ASP A 362 0.28 0.99 -20.60
CA ASP A 362 -0.55 1.61 -21.64
C ASP A 362 -2.05 1.36 -21.41
N ASP A 363 -2.91 2.08 -22.14
CA ASP A 363 -4.36 2.01 -21.99
C ASP A 363 -4.93 0.62 -22.28
N THR A 364 -4.29 -0.15 -23.17
CA THR A 364 -4.72 -1.51 -23.52
C THR A 364 -4.49 -2.47 -22.35
N LEU A 365 -3.31 -2.39 -21.74
CA LEU A 365 -2.99 -3.16 -20.55
C LEU A 365 -3.85 -2.71 -19.36
N GLY A 366 -4.06 -1.41 -19.20
CA GLY A 366 -4.93 -0.83 -18.17
C GLY A 366 -6.35 -1.38 -18.24
N ARG A 367 -6.95 -1.39 -19.43
CA ARG A 367 -8.28 -1.98 -19.69
C ARG A 367 -8.34 -3.46 -19.32
N THR A 368 -7.33 -4.23 -19.72
CA THR A 368 -7.25 -5.67 -19.40
C THR A 368 -7.17 -5.91 -17.90
N VAL A 369 -6.39 -5.09 -17.20
CA VAL A 369 -6.23 -5.18 -15.73
C VAL A 369 -7.50 -4.73 -15.00
N ALA A 370 -8.21 -3.69 -15.48
CA ALA A 370 -9.50 -3.30 -14.93
C ALA A 370 -10.53 -4.42 -15.05
N ALA A 371 -10.56 -5.14 -16.17
CA ALA A 371 -11.45 -6.29 -16.38
C ALA A 371 -11.22 -7.41 -15.35
N ALA A 372 -10.00 -7.57 -14.84
CA ALA A 372 -9.68 -8.62 -13.85
C ALA A 372 -10.46 -8.53 -12.52
N ILE A 373 -11.01 -7.36 -12.18
CA ILE A 373 -11.84 -7.17 -10.97
C ILE A 373 -13.33 -6.97 -11.28
N VAL A 374 -13.67 -6.81 -12.56
CA VAL A 374 -15.05 -6.64 -13.05
C VAL A 374 -15.64 -7.96 -13.52
N GLU A 375 -14.85 -8.74 -14.28
CA GLU A 375 -15.29 -10.01 -14.83
C GLU A 375 -15.34 -11.12 -13.77
N ASP A 376 -16.32 -12.04 -13.92
CA ASP A 376 -16.45 -13.19 -13.04
C ASP A 376 -15.49 -14.30 -13.47
N THR A 377 -14.27 -14.23 -12.93
CA THR A 377 -13.17 -15.12 -13.31
C THR A 377 -12.45 -15.67 -12.07
N PRO A 378 -11.78 -16.83 -12.18
CA PRO A 378 -10.92 -17.32 -11.10
C PRO A 378 -9.85 -16.33 -10.65
N LEU A 379 -9.42 -15.43 -11.54
CA LEU A 379 -8.45 -14.38 -11.22
C LEU A 379 -9.04 -13.35 -10.23
N ARG A 380 -10.30 -12.93 -10.43
CA ARG A 380 -11.00 -12.05 -9.49
C ARG A 380 -11.10 -12.69 -8.11
N ASP A 381 -11.40 -13.97 -8.05
CA ASP A 381 -11.46 -14.74 -6.80
C ASP A 381 -10.10 -14.86 -6.13
N ALA A 382 -9.05 -15.13 -6.90
CA ALA A 382 -7.67 -15.18 -6.39
C ALA A 382 -7.20 -13.83 -5.83
N LEU A 383 -7.52 -12.73 -6.50
CA LEU A 383 -7.21 -11.37 -6.01
C LEU A 383 -7.90 -11.06 -4.67
N ALA A 384 -9.13 -11.52 -4.50
CA ALA A 384 -9.92 -11.31 -3.29
C ALA A 384 -9.75 -12.42 -2.24
N ALA A 385 -8.87 -13.40 -2.47
CA ALA A 385 -8.66 -14.52 -1.55
C ALA A 385 -8.28 -14.04 -0.14
N GLY A 386 -8.96 -14.59 0.88
CA GLY A 386 -8.77 -14.21 2.29
C GLY A 386 -9.53 -12.96 2.72
N CYS A 387 -10.29 -12.31 1.83
CA CYS A 387 -11.21 -11.24 2.23
C CYS A 387 -12.53 -11.81 2.78
N TYR A 388 -13.13 -11.04 3.68
CA TYR A 388 -14.49 -11.30 4.10
C TYR A 388 -15.42 -11.20 2.89
N ARG A 389 -16.23 -12.23 2.69
CA ARG A 389 -17.27 -12.31 1.67
C ARG A 389 -18.58 -12.72 2.36
N ASN A 390 -19.63 -11.99 2.09
CA ASN A 390 -20.96 -12.29 2.54
C ASN A 390 -21.94 -11.86 1.44
N GLU A 391 -22.83 -12.72 1.05
CA GLU A 391 -23.87 -12.41 0.04
C GLU A 391 -25.21 -12.03 0.69
N ASN A 392 -25.26 -11.92 2.02
CA ASN A 392 -26.45 -11.46 2.71
C ASN A 392 -26.79 -10.02 2.29
N PRO A 393 -27.95 -9.75 1.68
CA PRO A 393 -28.33 -8.41 1.23
C PRO A 393 -28.51 -7.39 2.37
N ASP A 394 -28.58 -7.82 3.61
CA ASP A 394 -28.62 -6.93 4.78
C ASP A 394 -27.23 -6.39 5.15
N ASP A 395 -26.17 -7.07 4.75
CA ASP A 395 -24.80 -6.60 4.89
C ASP A 395 -24.44 -5.59 3.79
N SER A 396 -23.65 -4.56 4.12
CA SER A 396 -23.32 -3.49 3.17
C SER A 396 -22.52 -3.98 1.96
N LEU A 397 -21.57 -4.90 2.17
CA LEU A 397 -20.78 -5.54 1.12
C LEU A 397 -21.60 -6.67 0.46
N GLY A 398 -22.28 -7.47 1.26
CA GLY A 398 -23.09 -8.59 0.81
C GLY A 398 -24.15 -8.17 -0.21
N ARG A 399 -24.78 -7.03 0.01
CA ARG A 399 -25.71 -6.40 -0.95
C ARG A 399 -25.11 -6.21 -2.34
N VAL A 400 -23.89 -5.67 -2.41
CA VAL A 400 -23.20 -5.43 -3.68
C VAL A 400 -22.79 -6.75 -4.34
N LEU A 401 -22.27 -7.71 -3.58
CA LEU A 401 -21.85 -9.01 -4.10
C LEU A 401 -23.03 -9.86 -4.55
N ASN A 402 -24.15 -9.85 -3.82
CA ASN A 402 -25.37 -10.54 -4.23
C ASN A 402 -25.94 -9.95 -5.54
N ALA A 403 -26.02 -8.62 -5.64
CA ALA A 403 -26.48 -7.96 -6.86
C ALA A 403 -25.55 -8.25 -8.05
N TYR A 404 -24.24 -8.27 -7.84
CA TYR A 404 -23.27 -8.63 -8.85
C TYR A 404 -23.50 -10.07 -9.37
N ARG A 405 -23.66 -11.04 -8.46
CA ARG A 405 -23.93 -12.43 -8.82
C ARG A 405 -25.21 -12.57 -9.64
N LEU A 406 -26.32 -12.04 -9.13
CA LEU A 406 -27.62 -12.09 -9.83
C LEU A 406 -27.56 -11.38 -11.19
N ALA A 407 -26.87 -10.24 -11.27
CA ALA A 407 -26.69 -9.52 -12.52
C ALA A 407 -25.88 -10.33 -13.55
N ARG A 408 -24.86 -11.07 -13.12
CA ARG A 408 -24.08 -11.95 -14.01
C ARG A 408 -24.90 -13.14 -14.49
N GLU A 409 -25.62 -13.80 -13.59
CA GLU A 409 -26.48 -14.95 -13.91
C GLU A 409 -27.57 -14.60 -14.93
N THR A 410 -28.09 -13.37 -14.87
CA THR A 410 -29.17 -12.89 -15.75
C THR A 410 -28.71 -11.97 -16.89
N ALA A 411 -27.40 -11.85 -17.12
CA ALA A 411 -26.85 -10.93 -18.12
C ALA A 411 -27.50 -11.09 -19.51
N HIS A 412 -27.59 -12.33 -20.01
CA HIS A 412 -28.16 -12.64 -21.31
C HIS A 412 -29.66 -12.28 -21.43
N ILE A 413 -30.40 -12.36 -20.32
CA ILE A 413 -31.82 -11.98 -20.26
C ILE A 413 -31.94 -10.45 -20.27
N ARG A 414 -31.11 -9.79 -19.49
CA ARG A 414 -31.05 -8.32 -19.42
C ARG A 414 -30.67 -7.69 -20.75
N ASP A 415 -29.72 -8.29 -21.49
CA ASP A 415 -29.33 -7.80 -22.82
C ASP A 415 -30.48 -7.84 -23.81
N ARG A 416 -31.29 -8.93 -23.79
CA ARG A 416 -32.51 -9.03 -24.61
C ARG A 416 -33.54 -7.97 -24.22
N LEU A 417 -33.75 -7.78 -22.91
CA LEU A 417 -34.66 -6.78 -22.38
C LEU A 417 -34.23 -5.36 -22.80
N HIS A 418 -32.94 -5.01 -22.64
CA HIS A 418 -32.40 -3.70 -23.06
C HIS A 418 -32.53 -3.48 -24.57
N ALA A 419 -32.29 -4.52 -25.38
CA ALA A 419 -32.46 -4.42 -26.82
C ALA A 419 -33.92 -4.19 -27.22
N ALA A 420 -34.87 -4.80 -26.51
CA ALA A 420 -36.30 -4.61 -26.76
C ALA A 420 -36.79 -3.23 -26.33
N ILE A 421 -36.33 -2.73 -25.17
CA ILE A 421 -36.63 -1.38 -24.70
C ILE A 421 -36.14 -0.34 -25.71
N ARG A 422 -34.88 -0.44 -26.16
CA ARG A 422 -34.33 0.49 -27.17
C ARG A 422 -35.08 0.51 -28.50
N LYS A 423 -35.67 -0.59 -28.94
CA LYS A 423 -36.47 -0.65 -30.15
C LYS A 423 -37.85 0.00 -29.99
N ARG A 424 -38.38 0.01 -28.76
CA ARG A 424 -39.69 0.61 -28.45
C ARG A 424 -39.62 2.13 -28.34
N ASP A 425 -38.48 2.63 -27.87
CA ASP A 425 -38.28 4.01 -27.43
C ASP A 425 -37.29 4.75 -28.33
N GLU A 426 -37.61 4.94 -29.62
CA GLU A 426 -36.98 6.03 -30.39
C GLU A 426 -37.32 7.42 -29.81
N ASP A 427 -38.38 7.53 -28.97
CA ASP A 427 -38.85 8.79 -28.36
C ASP A 427 -38.89 8.85 -26.82
N GLU A 428 -38.56 7.81 -26.07
CA GLU A 428 -38.66 7.79 -24.59
C GLU A 428 -37.40 7.33 -23.88
N LEU A 429 -36.63 8.25 -23.35
CA LEU A 429 -35.60 8.07 -22.32
C LEU A 429 -36.14 7.39 -21.04
N ASP A 430 -37.41 7.10 -20.93
CA ASP A 430 -38.09 6.57 -19.74
C ASP A 430 -37.91 5.08 -19.53
N GLY A 431 -37.55 4.29 -20.56
CA GLY A 431 -37.39 2.83 -20.41
C GLY A 431 -36.28 2.41 -19.42
N ILE A 432 -35.21 3.19 -19.33
CA ILE A 432 -34.12 2.94 -18.36
C ILE A 432 -34.56 3.36 -16.96
N ALA A 433 -35.37 4.41 -16.82
CA ALA A 433 -35.95 4.81 -15.55
C ALA A 433 -36.93 3.75 -15.00
N LEU A 434 -37.62 3.02 -15.88
CA LEU A 434 -38.49 1.90 -15.52
C LEU A 434 -37.69 0.70 -14.95
N LEU A 435 -36.53 0.38 -15.52
CA LEU A 435 -35.63 -0.67 -14.99
C LEU A 435 -35.21 -0.39 -13.55
N MET A 436 -34.98 0.88 -13.23
CA MET A 436 -34.48 1.36 -11.95
C MET A 436 -35.57 1.86 -11.00
N GLY A 437 -36.85 1.84 -11.42
CA GLY A 437 -37.97 2.39 -10.68
C GLY A 437 -38.80 1.36 -9.90
N HIS A 438 -39.93 1.80 -9.36
CA HIS A 438 -40.91 0.97 -8.67
C HIS A 438 -41.68 0.02 -9.62
N GLN A 439 -41.67 0.28 -10.93
CA GLN A 439 -42.41 -0.44 -11.97
C GLN A 439 -41.70 -1.65 -12.56
N ARG A 440 -40.64 -2.13 -11.90
CA ARG A 440 -39.86 -3.29 -12.40
C ARG A 440 -40.69 -4.54 -12.67
N ALA A 441 -41.65 -4.83 -11.79
CA ALA A 441 -42.54 -5.97 -11.97
C ALA A 441 -43.43 -5.80 -13.21
N GLU A 442 -43.93 -4.60 -13.48
CA GLU A 442 -44.72 -4.28 -14.67
C GLU A 442 -43.88 -4.43 -15.95
N LEU A 443 -42.64 -3.95 -15.92
CA LEU A 443 -41.69 -4.09 -17.03
C LEU A 443 -41.40 -5.56 -17.34
N VAL A 444 -41.13 -6.38 -16.29
CA VAL A 444 -40.89 -7.82 -16.48
C VAL A 444 -42.14 -8.53 -17.00
N ASN A 445 -43.33 -8.22 -16.46
CA ASN A 445 -44.60 -8.77 -16.95
C ASN A 445 -44.87 -8.40 -18.42
N TRP A 446 -44.59 -7.15 -18.82
CA TRP A 446 -44.63 -6.74 -20.21
C TRP A 446 -43.70 -7.56 -21.09
N ALA A 447 -42.41 -7.72 -20.65
CA ALA A 447 -41.42 -8.48 -21.41
C ALA A 447 -41.81 -9.97 -21.58
N VAL A 448 -42.45 -10.55 -20.58
CA VAL A 448 -43.03 -11.92 -20.69
C VAL A 448 -44.20 -11.92 -21.68
N GLY A 449 -45.11 -10.95 -21.60
CA GLY A 449 -46.25 -10.86 -22.52
C GLY A 449 -45.84 -10.69 -24.00
N GLU A 450 -44.74 -10.02 -24.27
CA GLU A 450 -44.15 -9.84 -25.61
C GLU A 450 -43.24 -11.00 -26.03
N GLY A 451 -43.07 -12.02 -25.19
CA GLY A 451 -42.21 -13.19 -25.49
C GLY A 451 -40.69 -12.88 -25.53
N ILE A 452 -40.25 -11.74 -25.00
CA ILE A 452 -38.86 -11.35 -24.90
C ILE A 452 -38.15 -12.14 -23.80
N VAL A 453 -38.89 -12.42 -22.71
CA VAL A 453 -38.46 -13.16 -21.52
C VAL A 453 -39.41 -14.34 -21.34
N SER A 454 -38.90 -15.54 -21.04
CA SER A 454 -39.74 -16.70 -20.74
C SER A 454 -40.33 -16.61 -19.34
N GLU A 455 -41.39 -17.39 -19.06
CA GLU A 455 -41.98 -17.44 -17.71
C GLU A 455 -40.98 -18.00 -16.67
N GLU A 456 -40.08 -18.90 -17.09
CA GLU A 456 -39.00 -19.43 -16.22
C GLU A 456 -37.93 -18.40 -15.88
N GLU A 457 -37.68 -17.46 -16.78
CA GLU A 457 -36.70 -16.36 -16.60
C GLU A 457 -37.26 -15.18 -15.79
N ARG A 458 -38.58 -15.13 -15.57
CA ARG A 458 -39.28 -14.01 -14.92
C ARG A 458 -38.79 -13.74 -13.50
N GLU A 459 -38.82 -14.73 -12.63
CA GLU A 459 -38.40 -14.57 -11.24
C GLU A 459 -36.90 -14.29 -11.08
N PRO A 460 -35.97 -14.99 -11.76
CA PRO A 460 -34.56 -14.63 -11.76
C PRO A 460 -34.28 -13.19 -12.21
N LEU A 461 -34.94 -12.74 -13.28
CA LEU A 461 -34.79 -11.37 -13.77
C LEU A 461 -35.30 -10.33 -12.78
N LEU A 462 -36.48 -10.55 -12.21
CA LEU A 462 -37.09 -9.65 -11.21
C LEU A 462 -36.22 -9.57 -9.95
N ALA A 463 -35.66 -10.68 -9.50
CA ALA A 463 -34.71 -10.72 -8.38
C ALA A 463 -33.45 -9.92 -8.68
N ALA A 464 -32.86 -10.08 -9.86
CA ALA A 464 -31.68 -9.33 -10.29
C ALA A 464 -31.96 -7.82 -10.36
N LEU A 465 -33.03 -7.40 -11.02
CA LEU A 465 -33.41 -5.98 -11.13
C LEU A 465 -33.70 -5.36 -9.76
N THR A 466 -34.28 -6.14 -8.84
CA THR A 466 -34.54 -5.68 -7.47
C THR A 466 -33.24 -5.49 -6.68
N ALA A 467 -32.31 -6.43 -6.80
CA ALA A 467 -31.00 -6.33 -6.15
C ALA A 467 -30.15 -5.17 -6.73
N LEU A 468 -30.17 -4.98 -8.06
CA LEU A 468 -29.50 -3.85 -8.72
C LEU A 468 -30.04 -2.51 -8.21
N TYR A 469 -31.37 -2.37 -8.14
CA TYR A 469 -31.98 -1.16 -7.58
C TYR A 469 -31.59 -0.95 -6.11
N ASP A 470 -31.56 -2.00 -5.30
CA ASP A 470 -31.20 -1.89 -3.89
C ASP A 470 -29.74 -1.44 -3.70
N VAL A 471 -28.83 -1.85 -4.58
CA VAL A 471 -27.43 -1.37 -4.57
C VAL A 471 -27.34 0.13 -4.85
N LEU A 472 -28.24 0.68 -5.68
CA LEU A 472 -28.24 2.11 -6.00
C LEU A 472 -28.77 2.98 -4.87
N ARG A 473 -29.62 2.43 -4.01
CA ARG A 473 -30.20 3.17 -2.89
C ARG A 473 -29.13 3.53 -1.87
N VAL A 474 -29.21 4.74 -1.38
CA VAL A 474 -28.42 5.25 -0.25
C VAL A 474 -29.25 5.18 1.04
N ASP A 475 -28.59 5.36 2.16
CA ASP A 475 -29.27 5.44 3.44
C ASP A 475 -30.15 6.69 3.50
N ALA A 476 -31.42 6.50 3.89
CA ALA A 476 -32.38 7.56 4.16
C ALA A 476 -32.72 7.51 5.66
N PHE A 477 -32.67 8.66 6.32
CA PHE A 477 -32.94 8.77 7.73
C PHE A 477 -34.21 9.62 7.94
N ASP A 478 -35.15 9.06 8.69
CA ASP A 478 -36.32 9.81 9.10
C ASP A 478 -35.89 10.99 9.99
N PRO A 479 -36.33 12.23 9.71
CA PRO A 479 -36.05 13.39 10.56
C PRO A 479 -36.52 13.22 12.01
N SER A 480 -37.60 12.47 12.28
CA SER A 480 -38.07 12.16 13.63
C SER A 480 -37.05 11.25 14.37
N GLY A 481 -36.55 10.19 13.72
CA GLY A 481 -35.56 9.30 14.29
C GLY A 481 -34.23 10.03 14.58
N LEU A 482 -33.81 10.99 13.75
CA LEU A 482 -32.65 11.84 14.04
C LEU A 482 -32.85 12.72 15.27
N ARG A 483 -34.06 13.25 15.48
CA ARG A 483 -34.41 14.02 16.69
C ARG A 483 -34.37 13.16 17.94
N GLU A 484 -34.89 11.95 17.88
CA GLU A 484 -34.86 10.99 18.99
C GLU A 484 -33.40 10.59 19.34
N LEU A 485 -32.59 10.30 18.36
CA LEU A 485 -31.15 10.04 18.55
C LEU A 485 -30.42 11.24 19.14
N ALA A 486 -30.74 12.45 18.71
CA ALA A 486 -30.16 13.67 19.26
C ALA A 486 -30.61 13.93 20.70
N GLN A 487 -31.85 13.62 21.05
CA GLN A 487 -32.40 13.72 22.42
C GLN A 487 -31.79 12.63 23.33
N ALA A 488 -31.68 11.38 22.84
CA ALA A 488 -31.04 10.30 23.57
C ALA A 488 -29.55 10.58 23.83
N ALA A 489 -28.87 11.22 22.88
CA ALA A 489 -27.48 11.67 23.03
C ALA A 489 -27.36 12.80 24.07
N LYS A 490 -28.33 13.71 24.14
CA LYS A 490 -28.37 14.77 25.16
C LYS A 490 -28.69 14.19 26.56
N GLY A 491 -29.62 13.23 26.67
CA GLY A 491 -29.97 12.57 27.93
C GLY A 491 -28.88 11.66 28.49
N LYS A 492 -27.97 11.15 27.62
CA LYS A 492 -26.79 10.38 28.03
C LYS A 492 -25.56 11.22 28.35
N ARG A 493 -25.60 12.53 28.16
CA ARG A 493 -24.62 13.41 28.78
C ARG A 493 -24.89 13.37 30.30
N ARG A 494 -24.34 12.37 31.01
CA ARG A 494 -23.93 12.60 32.38
C ARG A 494 -23.18 13.92 32.36
N VAL A 495 -23.72 14.89 33.09
CA VAL A 495 -22.91 16.03 33.52
C VAL A 495 -21.77 15.38 34.29
N VAL A 496 -20.67 15.11 33.64
CA VAL A 496 -19.40 15.01 34.34
C VAL A 496 -19.25 16.42 34.86
N GLU A 497 -19.59 16.63 36.14
CA GLU A 497 -19.19 17.85 36.83
C GLU A 497 -17.73 18.03 36.47
N ARG A 498 -17.45 19.08 35.73
CA ARG A 498 -16.06 19.45 35.54
C ARG A 498 -15.53 19.60 36.95
N PRO A 499 -14.46 18.88 37.32
CA PRO A 499 -13.78 19.20 38.56
C PRO A 499 -13.57 20.71 38.53
N ALA A 500 -13.86 21.36 39.66
CA ALA A 500 -13.66 22.80 39.82
C ALA A 500 -12.34 23.15 39.14
N PRO A 501 -12.25 24.28 38.42
CA PRO A 501 -11.00 24.67 37.79
C PRO A 501 -9.90 24.50 38.83
N GLN A 502 -9.03 23.52 38.66
CA GLN A 502 -7.82 23.46 39.44
C GLN A 502 -7.15 24.79 39.20
N GLU A 503 -6.71 25.42 40.29
CA GLU A 503 -5.85 26.59 40.19
C GLU A 503 -4.85 26.36 39.08
N PRO A 504 -4.59 27.32 38.20
CA PRO A 504 -3.63 27.17 37.13
C PRO A 504 -2.40 26.49 37.74
N LEU A 505 -2.06 25.28 37.25
CA LEU A 505 -0.78 24.70 37.58
C LEU A 505 0.23 25.83 37.39
N GLU A 506 0.98 26.21 38.42
CA GLU A 506 2.10 27.10 38.28
C GLU A 506 2.82 26.65 37.01
N GLU A 507 2.98 27.58 36.07
CA GLU A 507 3.68 27.25 34.81
C GLU A 507 4.98 26.57 35.24
N PRO A 508 5.24 25.32 34.76
CA PRO A 508 6.48 24.66 35.11
C PRO A 508 7.57 25.66 34.80
N GLU A 509 8.47 25.87 35.75
CA GLU A 509 9.63 26.75 35.54
C GLU A 509 10.17 26.45 34.14
N PRO A 510 10.41 27.48 33.31
CA PRO A 510 10.92 27.27 31.97
C PRO A 510 12.10 26.33 32.11
N TYR A 511 12.02 25.19 31.42
CA TYR A 511 13.11 24.23 31.39
C TYR A 511 14.39 25.05 31.26
N PRO A 512 15.37 24.89 32.15
CA PRO A 512 16.62 25.63 32.01
C PRO A 512 17.03 25.44 30.56
N GLU A 513 17.35 26.52 29.85
CA GLU A 513 17.95 26.45 28.53
C GLU A 513 19.21 25.60 28.66
N THR A 514 19.00 24.32 28.75
CA THR A 514 20.08 23.37 28.71
C THR A 514 20.67 23.55 27.34
N GLY A 515 21.82 24.07 27.39
CA GLY A 515 22.79 23.88 26.37
C GLY A 515 22.62 22.50 25.83
N SER A 516 22.60 22.43 24.52
CA SER A 516 22.66 21.21 23.70
C SER A 516 22.43 19.93 24.52
N TYR A 517 21.24 19.32 24.41
CA TYR A 517 21.19 17.88 24.46
C TYR A 517 22.10 17.40 23.30
N ALA A 518 23.39 17.38 23.54
CA ALA A 518 24.18 16.29 23.07
C ALA A 518 23.42 15.07 23.57
N VAL A 519 22.48 14.55 22.77
CA VAL A 519 22.18 13.15 22.82
C VAL A 519 23.57 12.53 22.74
N GLU A 520 24.12 12.13 23.89
CA GLU A 520 25.09 11.07 23.88
C GLU A 520 24.37 10.00 23.10
N GLU A 521 24.68 9.92 21.81
CA GLU A 521 24.46 8.76 20.98
C GLU A 521 25.26 7.61 21.62
N ARG A 522 24.85 7.15 22.77
CA ARG A 522 24.96 5.75 23.13
C ARG A 522 24.01 5.08 22.18
N THR A 523 24.56 4.86 21.02
CA THR A 523 23.93 4.23 19.89
C THR A 523 23.40 2.90 20.39
N ALA A 524 22.11 2.65 20.15
CA ALA A 524 21.49 1.30 20.28
C ALA A 524 22.26 0.23 19.49
N ASP A 525 23.34 0.58 18.82
CA ASP A 525 24.23 -0.28 18.05
C ASP A 525 25.35 -0.92 18.90
N ALA A 526 25.68 -0.39 20.08
CA ALA A 526 26.67 -1.00 20.97
C ALA A 526 26.09 -2.23 21.71
N ASP A 527 24.80 -2.19 22.05
CA ASP A 527 24.14 -3.28 22.78
C ASP A 527 23.79 -4.50 21.90
N ILE A 528 23.83 -4.38 20.56
CA ILE A 528 23.55 -5.50 19.65
C ILE A 528 24.80 -6.35 19.40
N ALA A 529 25.98 -5.79 19.56
CA ALA A 529 27.23 -6.51 19.36
C ALA A 529 27.59 -7.45 20.55
N GLU A 530 27.15 -7.13 21.77
CA GLU A 530 27.43 -7.95 22.94
C GLU A 530 26.60 -9.25 23.03
N ASP A 531 25.45 -9.33 22.37
CA ASP A 531 24.60 -10.54 22.39
C ASP A 531 24.99 -11.60 21.32
N GLU A 532 25.86 -11.31 20.36
CA GLU A 532 26.33 -12.29 19.38
C GLU A 532 27.57 -13.08 19.84
N GLU A 533 28.35 -12.57 20.79
CA GLU A 533 29.52 -13.29 21.30
C GLU A 533 29.22 -14.40 22.34
N SER A 534 27.98 -14.51 22.83
CA SER A 534 27.61 -15.48 23.87
C SER A 534 26.95 -16.78 23.36
N ARG A 535 26.91 -17.03 22.07
CA ARG A 535 26.39 -18.30 21.53
C ARG A 535 27.50 -19.17 20.95
N ASP A 536 27.91 -20.12 21.71
CA ASP A 536 28.77 -21.25 21.32
C ASP A 536 28.13 -22.02 20.14
N PRO A 537 28.81 -22.23 19.01
CA PRO A 537 28.27 -22.91 17.84
C PRO A 537 28.17 -24.44 17.97
N THR A 538 28.31 -25.00 19.17
CA THR A 538 28.25 -26.45 19.39
C THR A 538 27.23 -26.82 20.48
N ALA A 539 25.94 -26.67 20.20
CA ALA A 539 24.87 -27.39 20.89
C ALA A 539 23.63 -27.52 19.99
#